data_8901e578c10417a3be54daf706eabf73
#
_entry.id   8901e578c10417a3be54daf706eabf73
#
_cell.length_a   1.000
_cell.length_b   1.000
_cell.length_c   1.000
_cell.angle_alpha   90.00
_cell.angle_beta   90.00
_cell.angle_gamma   90.00
#
_symmetry.space_group_name_H-M   'P 1'
#
loop_
_entity.id
_entity.type
_entity.pdbx_description
1 polymer ?
#
loop_
_entity_poly.entity_id
_entity_poly.type
_entity_poly.pdbx_seq_one_letter_code
_entity_poly.pdbx_strand_id
1 'polypeptide(L)'
;MTVAVLADIVGSRRLPDRVAAQRVLDEVIATVERELPASLQPIHPLRPTTGDEQQAVFATLEAALAFILQLQLTLPDGLEFRFGIGIGPIGAVASSSGDLMDGPGWWAARAAIDVVHAKQQRTIP
;
A
#
# COMPACT_ATOMS: atom_id res chain seq x y z
N MET A 1 6.15 18.15 2.37
CA MET A 1 4.92 17.49 1.87
C MET A 1 5.13 16.01 1.90
N THR A 2 4.20 15.27 2.44
CA THR A 2 4.31 13.82 2.56
C THR A 2 3.34 13.12 1.62
N VAL A 3 3.61 11.86 1.33
CA VAL A 3 2.84 11.05 0.40
C VAL A 3 2.34 9.81 1.12
N ALA A 4 1.03 9.66 1.19
CA ALA A 4 0.37 8.49 1.75
C ALA A 4 0.12 7.46 0.63
N VAL A 5 0.34 6.20 0.93
CA VAL A 5 0.04 5.11 0.02
C VAL A 5 -0.86 4.11 0.74
N LEU A 6 -1.99 3.80 0.11
CA LEU A 6 -2.85 2.69 0.50
C LEU A 6 -2.70 1.59 -0.53
N ALA A 7 -2.67 0.35 -0.06
CA ALA A 7 -2.59 -0.81 -0.94
C ALA A 7 -3.57 -1.86 -0.43
N ASP A 8 -4.24 -2.54 -1.35
CA ASP A 8 -5.03 -3.72 -1.01
C ASP A 8 -4.79 -4.83 -2.04
N ILE A 9 -5.06 -6.06 -1.63
CA ILE A 9 -4.84 -7.25 -2.46
C ILE A 9 -6.05 -7.45 -3.36
N VAL A 10 -5.80 -7.53 -4.67
CA VAL A 10 -6.86 -7.81 -5.64
C VAL A 10 -7.35 -9.25 -5.44
N GLY A 11 -8.66 -9.40 -5.28
CA GLY A 11 -9.27 -10.74 -5.16
C GLY A 11 -8.85 -11.50 -3.92
N SER A 12 -8.55 -10.81 -2.82
CA SER A 12 -8.08 -11.44 -1.58
C SER A 12 -9.00 -12.55 -1.06
N ARG A 13 -10.30 -12.40 -1.25
CA ARG A 13 -11.30 -13.40 -0.82
C ARG A 13 -11.28 -14.68 -1.66
N ARG A 14 -10.60 -14.65 -2.82
CA ARG A 14 -10.50 -15.78 -3.75
C ARG A 14 -9.18 -16.53 -3.60
N LEU A 15 -8.27 -16.05 -2.76
CA LEU A 15 -6.97 -16.70 -2.56
C LEU A 15 -7.18 -18.01 -1.81
N PRO A 16 -6.62 -19.14 -2.31
CA PRO A 16 -6.78 -20.45 -1.68
C PRO A 16 -6.21 -20.51 -0.26
N ASP A 17 -5.10 -19.81 -0.02
CA ASP A 17 -4.44 -19.78 1.28
C ASP A 17 -3.94 -18.34 1.55
N ARG A 18 -4.73 -17.61 2.33
CA ARG A 18 -4.43 -16.22 2.66
C ARG A 18 -3.23 -16.07 3.57
N VAL A 19 -3.00 -17.04 4.46
CA VAL A 19 -1.86 -17.01 5.37
C VAL A 19 -0.56 -17.17 4.58
N ALA A 20 -0.52 -18.12 3.66
CA ALA A 20 0.64 -18.31 2.78
C ALA A 20 0.86 -17.08 1.88
N ALA A 21 -0.22 -16.52 1.32
CA ALA A 21 -0.15 -15.33 0.48
C ALA A 21 0.42 -14.14 1.26
N GLN A 22 -0.04 -13.91 2.50
CA GLN A 22 0.47 -12.82 3.34
C GLN A 22 1.96 -13.00 3.65
N ARG A 23 2.39 -14.23 3.89
CA ARG A 23 3.81 -14.52 4.12
C ARG A 23 4.67 -14.17 2.91
N VAL A 24 4.22 -14.54 1.72
CA VAL A 24 4.91 -14.19 0.47
C VAL A 24 4.95 -12.68 0.28
N LEU A 25 3.86 -11.99 0.53
CA LEU A 25 3.80 -10.54 0.43
C LEU A 25 4.78 -9.87 1.40
N ASP A 26 4.84 -10.32 2.64
CA ASP A 26 5.75 -9.77 3.64
C ASP A 26 7.21 -9.94 3.20
N GLU A 27 7.57 -11.08 2.62
CA GLU A 27 8.91 -11.35 2.10
C GLU A 27 9.25 -10.45 0.91
N VAL A 28 8.31 -10.28 -0.02
CA VAL A 28 8.50 -9.41 -1.19
C VAL A 28 8.66 -7.95 -0.76
N ILE A 29 7.83 -7.48 0.14
CA ILE A 29 7.90 -6.11 0.66
C ILE A 29 9.26 -5.87 1.33
N ALA A 30 9.71 -6.80 2.17
CA ALA A 30 11.00 -6.70 2.84
C ALA A 30 12.16 -6.67 1.83
N THR A 31 12.09 -7.46 0.79
CA THR A 31 13.10 -7.50 -0.28
C THR A 31 13.16 -6.15 -1.01
N VAL A 32 12.03 -5.61 -1.41
CA VAL A 32 11.95 -4.31 -2.10
C VAL A 32 12.51 -3.21 -1.21
N GLU A 33 12.14 -3.19 0.06
CA GLU A 33 12.64 -2.19 1.01
C GLU A 33 14.15 -2.24 1.16
N ARG A 34 14.73 -3.44 1.22
CA ARG A 34 16.19 -3.60 1.33
C ARG A 34 16.93 -3.12 0.08
N GLU A 35 16.33 -3.27 -1.09
CA GLU A 35 16.97 -2.93 -2.36
C GLU A 35 16.83 -1.47 -2.75
N LEU A 36 15.92 -0.72 -2.12
CA LEU A 36 15.77 0.71 -2.41
C LEU A 36 16.92 1.53 -1.84
N PRO A 37 17.42 2.53 -2.60
CA PRO A 37 18.40 3.48 -2.07
C PRO A 37 17.87 4.19 -0.82
N ALA A 38 18.79 4.62 0.05
CA ALA A 38 18.42 5.31 1.28
C ALA A 38 17.53 6.53 1.03
N SER A 39 17.77 7.26 -0.06
CA SER A 39 16.99 8.46 -0.43
C SER A 39 15.53 8.16 -0.81
N LEU A 40 15.22 6.90 -1.12
CA LEU A 40 13.87 6.48 -1.55
C LEU A 40 13.18 5.59 -0.50
N GLN A 41 13.77 5.42 0.65
CA GLN A 41 13.19 4.61 1.71
C GLN A 41 11.91 5.27 2.25
N PRO A 42 10.90 4.47 2.65
CA PRO A 42 9.69 5.03 3.23
C PRO A 42 9.96 5.66 4.61
N ILE A 43 9.18 6.67 4.95
CA ILE A 43 9.15 7.21 6.31
C ILE A 43 8.48 6.18 7.23
N HIS A 44 7.35 5.61 6.79
CA HIS A 44 6.69 4.48 7.43
C HIS A 44 6.58 3.37 6.39
N PRO A 45 7.22 2.21 6.63
CA PRO A 45 7.17 1.09 5.71
C PRO A 45 5.76 0.56 5.50
N LEU A 46 5.55 -0.09 4.36
CA LEU A 46 4.26 -0.71 4.06
C LEU A 46 3.96 -1.80 5.09
N ARG A 47 2.85 -1.65 5.79
CA ARG A 47 2.43 -2.56 6.86
C ARG A 47 0.93 -2.78 6.81
N PRO A 48 0.47 -4.00 7.16
CA PRO A 48 -0.96 -4.27 7.28
C PRO A 48 -1.60 -3.37 8.34
N THR A 49 -2.81 -2.94 8.07
CA THR A 49 -3.64 -2.22 9.03
C THR A 49 -4.88 -3.05 9.36
N THR A 50 -5.98 -2.81 8.69
CA THR A 50 -7.23 -3.53 8.93
C THR A 50 -7.55 -4.40 7.71
N GLY A 51 -7.85 -5.66 7.94
CA GLY A 51 -8.20 -6.59 6.85
C GLY A 51 -7.05 -6.76 5.86
N ASP A 52 -7.33 -6.53 4.58
CA ASP A 52 -6.36 -6.72 3.50
C ASP A 52 -5.67 -5.43 3.09
N GLU A 53 -5.93 -4.34 3.81
CA GLU A 53 -5.35 -3.04 3.52
C GLU A 53 -3.98 -2.89 4.16
N GLN A 54 -3.08 -2.25 3.43
CA GLN A 54 -1.76 -1.89 3.93
C GLN A 54 -1.52 -0.40 3.70
N GLN A 55 -0.68 0.19 4.53
CA GLN A 55 -0.40 1.62 4.51
C GLN A 55 1.10 1.87 4.55
N ALA A 56 1.55 2.89 3.82
CA ALA A 56 2.93 3.36 3.84
C ALA A 56 2.96 4.89 3.72
N VAL A 57 4.05 5.49 4.15
CA VAL A 57 4.27 6.94 4.00
C VAL A 57 5.65 7.17 3.40
N PHE A 58 5.71 8.05 2.41
CA PHE A 58 6.94 8.44 1.75
C PHE A 58 7.15 9.95 1.82
N ALA A 59 8.40 10.36 1.76
CA ALA A 59 8.74 11.79 1.76
C ALA A 59 8.39 12.47 0.44
N THR A 60 8.46 11.73 -0.67
CA THR A 60 8.24 12.27 -2.02
C THR A 60 7.39 11.33 -2.86
N LEU A 61 6.77 11.90 -3.88
CA LEU A 61 6.04 11.10 -4.87
C LEU A 61 6.98 10.17 -5.63
N GLU A 62 8.20 10.63 -5.94
CA GLU A 62 9.22 9.81 -6.59
C GLU A 62 9.50 8.54 -5.80
N ALA A 63 9.70 8.66 -4.48
CA ALA A 63 9.96 7.51 -3.62
C ALA A 63 8.76 6.55 -3.60
N ALA A 64 7.54 7.07 -3.50
CA ALA A 64 6.33 6.25 -3.53
C ALA A 64 6.20 5.47 -4.85
N LEU A 65 6.40 6.15 -5.98
CA LEU A 65 6.29 5.51 -7.29
C LEU A 65 7.38 4.47 -7.52
N ALA A 66 8.61 4.74 -7.08
CA ALA A 66 9.71 3.78 -7.18
C ALA A 66 9.39 2.51 -6.38
N PHE A 67 8.89 2.66 -5.17
CA PHE A 67 8.49 1.52 -4.35
C PHE A 67 7.37 0.71 -5.00
N ILE A 68 6.32 1.38 -5.46
CA ILE A 68 5.17 0.73 -6.10
C ILE A 68 5.62 -0.05 -7.34
N LEU A 69 6.45 0.55 -8.18
CA LEU A 69 6.95 -0.10 -9.39
C LEU A 69 7.77 -1.35 -9.05
N GLN A 70 8.72 -1.22 -8.11
CA GLN A 70 9.54 -2.35 -7.67
C GLN A 70 8.68 -3.46 -7.08
N LEU A 71 7.68 -3.11 -6.28
CA LEU A 71 6.78 -4.09 -5.69
C LEU A 71 6.01 -4.84 -6.78
N GLN A 72 5.44 -4.14 -7.74
CA GLN A 72 4.70 -4.76 -8.83
C GLN A 72 5.56 -5.68 -9.69
N LEU A 73 6.82 -5.29 -9.94
CA LEU A 73 7.75 -6.10 -10.72
C LEU A 73 8.26 -7.35 -9.97
N THR A 74 8.20 -7.32 -8.65
CA THR A 74 8.74 -8.40 -7.79
C THR A 74 7.65 -9.39 -7.35
N LEU A 75 6.40 -8.97 -7.33
CA LEU A 75 5.29 -9.85 -6.93
C LEU A 75 5.19 -11.05 -7.86
N PRO A 76 4.99 -12.27 -7.29
CA PRO A 76 4.78 -13.45 -8.11
C PRO A 76 3.42 -13.40 -8.81
N ASP A 77 3.28 -14.21 -9.86
CA ASP A 77 2.02 -14.37 -10.57
C ASP A 77 0.90 -14.79 -9.59
N GLY A 78 -0.27 -14.24 -9.79
CA GLY A 78 -1.43 -14.53 -8.95
C GLY A 78 -1.57 -13.60 -7.74
N LEU A 79 -0.58 -12.77 -7.45
CA LEU A 79 -0.67 -11.76 -6.40
C LEU A 79 -0.57 -10.36 -7.01
N GLU A 80 -1.60 -9.56 -6.78
CA GLU A 80 -1.70 -8.19 -7.29
C GLU A 80 -2.16 -7.26 -6.20
N PHE A 81 -1.60 -6.05 -6.19
CA PHE A 81 -2.09 -4.96 -5.36
C PHE A 81 -2.79 -3.90 -6.20
N ARG A 82 -3.79 -3.27 -5.59
CA ARG A 82 -4.29 -1.96 -6.01
C ARG A 82 -3.68 -0.92 -5.09
N PHE A 83 -3.37 0.26 -5.65
CA PHE A 83 -2.77 1.35 -4.89
C PHE A 83 -3.60 2.60 -5.01
N GLY A 84 -3.63 3.36 -3.91
CA GLY A 84 -4.10 4.74 -3.91
C GLY A 84 -3.01 5.62 -3.32
N ILE A 85 -2.69 6.72 -3.99
CA ILE A 85 -1.65 7.66 -3.57
C ILE A 85 -2.32 8.98 -3.24
N GLY A 86 -2.02 9.53 -2.07
CA GLY A 86 -2.49 10.83 -1.66
C GLY A 86 -1.35 11.72 -1.21
N ILE A 87 -1.35 12.96 -1.69
CA ILE A 87 -0.32 13.94 -1.35
C ILE A 87 -0.97 14.99 -0.45
N GLY A 88 -0.37 15.23 0.69
CA GLY A 88 -0.87 16.25 1.61
C GLY A 88 -0.40 16.00 3.04
N PRO A 89 -0.84 16.85 3.97
CA PRO A 89 -0.52 16.66 5.38
C PRO A 89 -1.02 15.30 5.87
N ILE A 90 -0.20 14.66 6.70
CA ILE A 90 -0.49 13.37 7.29
C ILE A 90 -0.30 13.50 8.79
N GLY A 91 -1.26 13.01 9.55
CA GLY A 91 -1.18 12.95 10.99
C GLY A 91 -1.46 11.55 11.50
N ALA A 92 -1.22 11.35 12.78
CA ALA A 92 -1.57 10.13 13.47
C ALA A 92 -2.43 10.48 14.67
N VAL A 93 -3.46 9.67 14.91
CA VAL A 93 -4.31 9.80 16.09
C VAL A 93 -4.08 8.60 16.98
N ALA A 94 -3.70 8.82 18.24
CA ALA A 94 -3.46 7.75 19.18
C ALA A 94 -4.75 6.97 19.46
N SER A 95 -4.64 5.64 19.46
CA SER A 95 -5.75 4.76 19.77
C SER A 95 -5.28 3.59 20.62
N SER A 96 -6.23 2.83 21.17
CA SER A 96 -5.91 1.65 21.99
C SER A 96 -5.21 0.53 21.20
N SER A 97 -5.32 0.53 19.90
CA SER A 97 -4.71 -0.47 19.01
C SER A 97 -3.46 0.05 18.31
N GLY A 98 -2.95 1.23 18.67
CA GLY A 98 -1.84 1.92 18.05
C GLY A 98 -2.27 3.23 17.42
N ASP A 99 -1.38 3.86 16.67
CA ASP A 99 -1.68 5.12 16.03
C ASP A 99 -2.54 4.89 14.78
N LEU A 100 -3.61 5.65 14.67
CA LEU A 100 -4.43 5.71 13.47
C LEU A 100 -3.91 6.82 12.56
N MET A 101 -3.68 6.49 11.29
CA MET A 101 -3.27 7.46 10.30
C MET A 101 -4.47 8.27 9.83
N ASP A 102 -4.32 9.58 9.83
CA ASP A 102 -5.39 10.50 9.44
C ASP A 102 -4.79 11.71 8.70
N GLY A 103 -5.66 12.53 8.13
CA GLY A 103 -5.29 13.77 7.46
C GLY A 103 -5.56 13.76 5.97
N PRO A 104 -5.44 14.95 5.32
CA PRO A 104 -5.77 15.11 3.89
C PRO A 104 -5.02 14.17 2.95
N GLY A 105 -3.76 13.83 3.23
CA GLY A 105 -3.01 12.85 2.44
C GLY A 105 -3.69 11.49 2.42
N TRP A 106 -4.15 11.02 3.56
CA TRP A 106 -4.84 9.74 3.67
C TRP A 106 -6.22 9.77 3.01
N TRP A 107 -6.94 10.89 3.15
CA TRP A 107 -8.24 11.04 2.50
C TRP A 107 -8.11 11.00 0.98
N ALA A 108 -7.08 11.65 0.44
CA ALA A 108 -6.80 11.64 -1.00
C ALA A 108 -6.43 10.23 -1.49
N ALA A 109 -5.59 9.51 -0.73
CA ALA A 109 -5.21 8.13 -1.05
C ALA A 109 -6.43 7.22 -1.04
N ARG A 110 -7.32 7.37 -0.06
CA ARG A 110 -8.57 6.60 0.05
C ARG A 110 -9.47 6.85 -1.16
N ALA A 111 -9.66 8.11 -1.54
CA ALA A 111 -10.47 8.45 -2.70
C ALA A 111 -9.88 7.84 -3.98
N ALA A 112 -8.57 7.88 -4.13
CA ALA A 112 -7.89 7.32 -5.30
C ALA A 112 -8.08 5.80 -5.41
N ILE A 113 -7.87 5.05 -4.33
CA ILE A 113 -8.00 3.60 -4.36
C ILE A 113 -9.46 3.16 -4.58
N ASP A 114 -10.41 3.91 -4.06
CA ASP A 114 -11.84 3.64 -4.28
C ASP A 114 -12.21 3.79 -5.76
N VAL A 115 -11.65 4.77 -6.46
CA VAL A 115 -11.84 4.93 -7.91
C VAL A 115 -11.30 3.74 -8.68
N VAL A 116 -10.10 3.28 -8.35
CA VAL A 116 -9.48 2.12 -8.99
C VAL A 116 -10.34 0.86 -8.77
N HIS A 117 -10.79 0.66 -7.54
CA HIS A 117 -11.64 -0.47 -7.18
C HIS A 117 -12.94 -0.48 -8.00
N ALA A 118 -13.61 0.66 -8.10
CA ALA A 118 -14.84 0.79 -8.86
C ALA A 118 -14.63 0.51 -10.35
N LYS A 119 -13.52 0.99 -10.93
CA LYS A 119 -13.19 0.73 -12.34
C LYS A 119 -12.92 -0.74 -12.60
N GLN A 120 -12.21 -1.42 -11.73
CA GLN A 120 -11.94 -2.85 -11.87
C GLN A 120 -13.23 -3.67 -11.82
N GLN A 121 -14.15 -3.33 -10.94
CA GLN A 121 -15.44 -4.01 -10.84
C GLN A 121 -16.29 -3.87 -12.11
N ARG A 122 -16.16 -2.75 -12.83
CA ARG A 122 -16.87 -2.54 -14.10
C ARG A 122 -16.27 -3.30 -15.25
N THR A 123 -14.97 -3.59 -15.22
CA THR A 123 -14.25 -4.23 -16.32
C THR A 123 -14.16 -5.74 -16.18
N ILE A 124 -14.46 -6.29 -15.01
CA ILE A 124 -14.52 -7.74 -14.80
C ILE A 124 -15.89 -8.23 -15.22
N PRO A 125 -15.97 -9.14 -16.18
CA PRO A 125 -17.25 -9.74 -16.65
C PRO A 125 -17.98 -10.47 -15.53
#